data_cd55c48d05ed6fad859cef30e197d7cc
#
_entry.id   cd55c48d05ed6fad859cef30e197d7cc
#
_cell.length_a   1.000
_cell.length_b   1.000
_cell.length_c   1.000
_cell.angle_alpha   90.00
_cell.angle_beta   90.00
_cell.angle_gamma   90.00
#
_symmetry.space_group_name_H-M   'P 1'
#
loop_
_entity.id
_entity.type
_entity.pdbx_description
1 polymer ?
#
loop_
_entity_poly.entity_id
_entity_poly.type
_entity_poly.pdbx_seq_one_letter_code
_entity_poly.pdbx_strand_id
1 'polypeptide(L)'
;MTIWDEIDTIYDQAGDNGDGTCTFSVPGSFSGYRGHFPGNPILPGIVQLSFIRRLAERRLGIPLRLAGVRRIKYLRLITPDMPVTLKLALAKTEPEDGTWTADASFLNGEGGRVSAAKLLFASKESAS
;
A
#
# COMPACT_ATOMS: atom_id res chain seq x y z
N MET A 1 -6.20 -8.86 16.91
CA MET A 1 -6.27 -8.11 15.63
C MET A 1 -4.92 -8.18 14.94
N THR A 2 -4.89 -8.59 13.69
CA THR A 2 -3.66 -8.63 12.91
C THR A 2 -3.38 -7.28 12.27
N ILE A 3 -2.16 -7.09 11.76
CA ILE A 3 -1.82 -5.87 11.02
C ILE A 3 -2.73 -5.72 9.79
N TRP A 4 -3.14 -6.83 9.17
CA TRP A 4 -4.05 -6.81 8.03
C TRP A 4 -5.43 -6.30 8.41
N ASP A 5 -5.92 -6.68 9.60
CA ASP A 5 -7.19 -6.17 10.11
C ASP A 5 -7.12 -4.65 10.36
N GLU A 6 -5.99 -4.18 10.87
CA GLU A 6 -5.79 -2.75 11.09
C GLU A 6 -5.76 -1.99 9.77
N ILE A 7 -5.08 -2.52 8.76
CA ILE A 7 -5.04 -1.91 7.43
C ILE A 7 -6.45 -1.87 6.82
N ASP A 8 -7.20 -2.97 6.93
CA ASP A 8 -8.57 -3.00 6.44
C ASP A 8 -9.46 -1.96 7.12
N THR A 9 -9.31 -1.79 8.43
CA THR A 9 -10.05 -0.78 9.17
C THR A 9 -9.72 0.62 8.65
N ILE A 10 -8.45 0.90 8.39
CA ILE A 10 -8.03 2.19 7.83
C ILE A 10 -8.68 2.40 6.46
N TYR A 11 -8.66 1.40 5.59
CA TYR A 11 -9.30 1.51 4.27
C TYR A 11 -10.82 1.63 4.36
N ASP A 12 -11.45 0.94 5.31
CA ASP A 12 -12.90 1.03 5.48
C ASP A 12 -13.34 2.43 5.90
N GLN A 13 -12.49 3.14 6.63
CA GLN A 13 -12.75 4.51 7.05
C GLN A 13 -12.33 5.55 6.00
N ALA A 14 -11.49 5.16 5.07
CA ALA A 14 -11.01 6.03 4.01
C ALA A 14 -12.05 6.14 2.91
N GLY A 15 -12.08 7.26 2.23
CA GLY A 15 -12.90 7.38 1.03
C GLY A 15 -12.16 6.89 -0.19
N ASP A 16 -12.83 6.13 -1.04
CA ASP A 16 -12.34 5.90 -2.39
C ASP A 16 -12.70 7.15 -3.20
N ASN A 17 -11.71 7.78 -3.81
CA ASN A 17 -11.93 9.03 -4.54
C ASN A 17 -12.53 8.82 -5.94
N GLY A 18 -12.71 7.55 -6.36
CA GLY A 18 -13.33 7.23 -7.63
C GLY A 18 -12.43 7.40 -8.86
N ASP A 19 -11.17 7.78 -8.64
CA ASP A 19 -10.21 8.04 -9.73
C ASP A 19 -8.96 7.15 -9.63
N GLY A 20 -9.07 6.03 -8.92
CA GLY A 20 -7.93 5.15 -8.67
C GLY A 20 -7.07 5.57 -7.49
N THR A 21 -7.52 6.57 -6.72
CA THR A 21 -6.81 7.04 -5.53
C THR A 21 -7.62 6.78 -4.27
N CYS A 22 -6.92 6.66 -3.14
CA CYS A 22 -7.52 6.47 -1.83
C CYS A 22 -6.76 7.35 -0.84
N THR A 23 -7.48 8.19 -0.11
CA THR A 23 -6.88 9.12 0.85
C THR A 23 -7.15 8.66 2.27
N PHE A 24 -6.11 8.57 3.08
CA PHE A 24 -6.21 8.11 4.47
C PHE A 24 -5.06 8.66 5.29
N SER A 25 -5.14 8.49 6.60
CA SER A 25 -4.02 8.70 7.51
C SER A 25 -3.86 7.47 8.39
N VAL A 26 -2.63 7.20 8.80
CA VAL A 26 -2.32 6.04 9.62
C VAL A 26 -2.21 6.52 11.06
N PRO A 27 -3.11 6.07 11.95
CA PRO A 27 -3.13 6.57 13.32
C PRO A 27 -1.89 6.13 14.10
N GLY A 28 -1.53 6.91 15.13
CA GLY A 28 -0.38 6.59 15.96
C GLY A 28 -0.47 5.27 16.71
N SER A 29 -1.68 4.73 16.87
CA SER A 29 -1.92 3.44 17.50
C SER A 29 -1.63 2.25 16.59
N PHE A 30 -1.37 2.50 15.31
CA PHE A 30 -1.13 1.43 14.33
C PHE A 30 0.08 0.61 14.74
N SER A 31 -0.08 -0.72 14.80
CA SER A 31 0.98 -1.62 15.29
C SER A 31 2.20 -1.68 14.37
N GLY A 32 2.06 -1.30 13.11
CA GLY A 32 3.17 -1.25 12.16
C GLY A 32 4.26 -0.24 12.50
N TYR A 33 4.01 0.67 13.46
CA TYR A 33 5.04 1.59 13.96
C TYR A 33 5.93 0.96 15.03
N ARG A 34 5.55 -0.17 15.60
CA ARG A 34 6.25 -0.76 16.75
C ARG A 34 7.72 -1.07 16.42
N GLY A 35 8.58 -0.70 17.35
CA GLY A 35 10.00 -0.97 17.22
C GLY A 35 10.73 -0.06 16.23
N HIS A 36 10.01 0.86 15.59
CA HIS A 36 10.59 1.78 14.63
C HIS A 36 10.62 3.19 15.21
N PHE A 37 11.80 3.66 15.59
CA PHE A 37 12.06 5.02 16.04
C PHE A 37 11.17 5.44 17.21
N PRO A 38 11.35 4.85 18.42
CA PRO A 38 10.56 5.22 19.60
C PRO A 38 10.62 6.73 19.85
N GLY A 39 9.47 7.33 20.09
CA GLY A 39 9.36 8.78 20.29
C GLY A 39 9.25 9.58 18.99
N ASN A 40 9.50 8.96 17.85
CA ASN A 40 9.45 9.64 16.55
C ASN A 40 9.04 8.64 15.48
N PRO A 41 7.81 8.09 15.57
CA PRO A 41 7.41 6.97 14.71
C PRO A 41 7.31 7.38 13.24
N ILE A 42 7.78 6.48 12.39
CA ILE A 42 7.68 6.61 10.93
C ILE A 42 7.10 5.31 10.37
N LEU A 43 6.28 5.43 9.34
CA LEU A 43 5.76 4.24 8.68
C LEU A 43 6.86 3.58 7.86
N PRO A 44 7.29 2.35 8.23
CA PRO A 44 8.39 1.68 7.52
C PRO A 44 8.03 1.41 6.07
N GLY A 45 9.05 1.40 5.20
CA GLY A 45 8.84 1.14 3.79
C GLY A 45 8.20 -0.22 3.51
N ILE A 46 8.59 -1.26 4.26
CA ILE A 46 8.00 -2.59 4.09
C ILE A 46 6.50 -2.59 4.42
N VAL A 47 6.08 -1.77 5.39
CA VAL A 47 4.67 -1.64 5.75
C VAL A 47 3.92 -0.86 4.67
N GLN A 48 4.56 0.12 4.04
CA GLN A 48 3.96 0.81 2.89
C GLN A 48 3.63 -0.17 1.77
N LEU A 49 4.50 -1.15 1.52
CA LEU A 49 4.22 -2.21 0.54
C LEU A 49 3.01 -3.05 0.95
N SER A 50 2.82 -3.27 2.24
CA SER A 50 1.65 -3.98 2.75
C SER A 50 0.35 -3.22 2.45
N PHE A 51 0.36 -1.90 2.60
CA PHE A 51 -0.79 -1.08 2.22
C PHE A 51 -1.09 -1.17 0.72
N ILE A 52 -0.06 -1.15 -0.11
CA ILE A 52 -0.22 -1.27 -1.56
C ILE A 52 -0.82 -2.64 -1.92
N ARG A 53 -0.27 -3.71 -1.35
CA ARG A 53 -0.75 -5.06 -1.63
C ARG A 53 -2.21 -5.22 -1.21
N ARG A 54 -2.56 -4.72 -0.02
CA ARG A 54 -3.93 -4.87 0.48
C ARG A 54 -4.93 -4.10 -0.37
N LEU A 55 -4.58 -2.89 -0.82
CA LEU A 55 -5.45 -2.15 -1.71
C LEU A 55 -5.65 -2.90 -3.04
N ALA A 56 -4.57 -3.48 -3.58
CA ALA A 56 -4.66 -4.30 -4.78
C ALA A 56 -5.59 -5.50 -4.57
N GLU A 57 -5.45 -6.20 -3.44
CA GLU A 57 -6.31 -7.33 -3.10
C GLU A 57 -7.78 -6.90 -3.01
N ARG A 58 -8.05 -5.76 -2.39
CA ARG A 58 -9.42 -5.26 -2.25
C ARG A 58 -10.02 -4.91 -3.61
N ARG A 59 -9.24 -4.36 -4.52
CA ARG A 59 -9.73 -4.00 -5.86
C ARG A 59 -9.94 -5.21 -6.76
N LEU A 60 -9.04 -6.19 -6.68
CA LEU A 60 -9.13 -7.39 -7.52
C LEU A 60 -10.04 -8.46 -6.91
N GLY A 61 -10.28 -8.41 -5.61
CA GLY A 61 -11.09 -9.41 -4.92
C GLY A 61 -10.43 -10.76 -4.78
N ILE A 62 -9.10 -10.82 -4.86
CA ILE A 62 -8.33 -12.06 -4.75
C ILE A 62 -7.11 -11.84 -3.85
N PRO A 63 -6.67 -12.90 -3.16
CA PRO A 63 -5.42 -12.82 -2.39
C PRO A 63 -4.21 -12.76 -3.30
N LEU A 64 -3.25 -11.92 -2.94
CA LEU A 64 -2.04 -11.71 -3.72
C LEU A 64 -0.80 -11.98 -2.88
N ARG A 65 0.29 -12.35 -3.55
CA ARG A 65 1.63 -12.36 -2.96
C ARG A 65 2.52 -11.40 -3.74
N LEU A 66 3.50 -10.85 -3.08
CA LEU A 66 4.50 -10.02 -3.74
C LEU A 66 5.46 -10.95 -4.46
N ALA A 67 5.47 -10.90 -5.78
CA ALA A 67 6.31 -11.76 -6.63
C ALA A 67 7.60 -11.09 -7.03
N GLY A 68 7.64 -9.76 -7.03
CA GLY A 68 8.87 -9.04 -7.38
C GLY A 68 8.74 -7.55 -7.09
N VAL A 69 9.90 -6.93 -6.96
CA VAL A 69 10.01 -5.49 -6.79
C VAL A 69 10.87 -4.99 -7.94
N ARG A 70 10.30 -4.13 -8.78
CA ARG A 70 11.01 -3.59 -9.92
C ARG A 70 11.68 -2.26 -9.59
N ARG A 71 11.01 -1.46 -8.72
CA ARG A 71 11.49 -0.15 -8.36
C ARG A 71 10.83 0.30 -7.08
N ILE A 72 11.60 0.90 -6.18
CA ILE A 72 11.08 1.57 -4.99
C ILE A 72 11.87 2.85 -4.78
N LYS A 73 11.16 3.93 -4.46
CA LYS A 73 11.76 5.19 -4.03
C LYS A 73 11.05 5.70 -2.80
N TYR A 74 11.80 6.01 -1.76
CA TYR A 74 11.30 6.67 -0.57
C TYR A 74 11.88 8.07 -0.53
N LEU A 75 11.04 9.08 -0.72
CA LEU A 75 11.47 10.47 -0.83
C LEU A 75 11.22 11.26 0.45
N ARG A 76 10.19 10.90 1.19
CA ARG A 76 9.79 11.57 2.43
C ARG A 76 9.23 10.55 3.39
N LEU A 77 9.16 10.93 4.67
CA LEU A 77 8.63 10.05 5.72
C LEU A 77 7.12 10.18 5.81
N ILE A 78 6.46 9.09 6.17
CA ILE A 78 5.06 9.10 6.56
C ILE A 78 5.02 8.97 8.08
N THR A 79 4.43 9.95 8.73
CA THR A 79 4.33 10.01 10.18
C THR A 79 2.89 9.78 10.61
N PRO A 80 2.64 9.51 11.93
CA PRO A 80 1.27 9.30 12.39
C PRO A 80 0.35 10.48 12.07
N ASP A 81 -0.87 10.13 11.67
CA ASP A 81 -1.94 11.07 11.37
C ASP A 81 -1.69 12.02 10.19
N MET A 82 -0.60 11.81 9.47
CA MET A 82 -0.31 12.58 8.27
C MET A 82 -1.21 12.09 7.13
N PRO A 83 -2.01 12.98 6.50
CA PRO A 83 -2.83 12.55 5.36
C PRO A 83 -1.96 12.16 4.17
N VAL A 84 -2.28 11.01 3.59
CA VAL A 84 -1.60 10.54 2.37
C VAL A 84 -2.66 10.06 1.39
N THR A 85 -2.35 10.20 0.11
CA THR A 85 -3.18 9.67 -0.97
C THR A 85 -2.37 8.59 -1.67
N LEU A 86 -2.91 7.37 -1.69
CA LEU A 86 -2.30 6.27 -2.42
C LEU A 86 -2.95 6.20 -3.80
N LYS A 87 -2.10 6.36 -4.81
CA LYS A 87 -2.49 6.21 -6.20
C LYS A 87 -1.97 4.85 -6.68
N LEU A 88 -2.88 3.99 -7.13
CA LEU A 88 -2.53 2.63 -7.53
C LEU A 88 -3.14 2.32 -8.88
N ALA A 89 -2.29 1.92 -9.81
CA ALA A 89 -2.69 1.42 -11.12
C ALA A 89 -2.25 -0.03 -11.25
N LEU A 90 -3.18 -0.90 -11.59
CA LEU A 90 -2.94 -2.33 -11.76
C LEU A 90 -3.13 -2.72 -13.21
N ALA A 91 -2.25 -3.55 -13.73
CA ALA A 91 -2.35 -4.08 -15.08
C ALA A 91 -1.95 -5.55 -15.09
N LYS A 92 -2.76 -6.38 -15.75
CA LYS A 92 -2.39 -7.77 -15.95
C LYS A 92 -1.15 -7.86 -16.83
N THR A 93 -0.19 -8.67 -16.43
CA THR A 93 1.00 -8.88 -17.26
C THR A 93 0.72 -9.83 -18.40
N GLU A 94 0.06 -10.93 -18.06
CA GLU A 94 -0.37 -11.94 -19.03
C GLU A 94 -1.72 -12.48 -18.58
N PRO A 95 -2.69 -12.70 -19.49
CA PRO A 95 -4.04 -13.11 -19.10
C PRO A 95 -4.11 -14.41 -18.29
N GLU A 96 -3.16 -15.30 -18.49
CA GLU A 96 -3.18 -16.65 -17.91
C GLU A 96 -2.19 -16.84 -16.77
N ASP A 97 -1.34 -15.86 -16.51
CA ASP A 97 -0.29 -16.01 -15.51
C ASP A 97 -0.74 -15.72 -14.08
N GLY A 98 -1.90 -15.05 -13.92
CA GLY A 98 -2.33 -14.62 -12.60
C GLY A 98 -1.39 -13.61 -11.97
N THR A 99 -0.73 -12.78 -12.79
CA THR A 99 0.19 -11.76 -12.32
C THR A 99 -0.25 -10.37 -12.76
N TRP A 100 0.09 -9.38 -11.94
CA TRP A 100 -0.23 -7.98 -12.19
C TRP A 100 0.97 -7.11 -11.87
N THR A 101 1.21 -6.12 -12.73
CA THR A 101 2.10 -5.02 -12.35
C THR A 101 1.30 -3.99 -11.58
N ALA A 102 1.93 -3.41 -10.58
CA ALA A 102 1.33 -2.36 -9.77
C ALA A 102 2.25 -1.14 -9.81
N ASP A 103 1.71 -0.03 -10.29
CA ASP A 103 2.35 1.27 -10.18
C ASP A 103 1.69 2.00 -9.02
N ALA A 104 2.44 2.30 -7.97
CA ALA A 104 1.91 2.90 -6.77
C ALA A 104 2.70 4.14 -6.40
N SER A 105 2.00 5.16 -5.93
CA SER A 105 2.61 6.37 -5.38
C SER A 105 1.84 6.82 -4.17
N PHE A 106 2.56 7.16 -3.09
CA PHE A 106 1.98 7.88 -1.96
C PHE A 106 2.25 9.37 -2.16
N LEU A 107 1.20 10.16 -2.04
CA LEU A 107 1.27 11.60 -2.17
C LEU A 107 0.90 12.26 -0.85
N ASN A 108 1.49 13.42 -0.54
CA ASN A 108 1.10 14.17 0.66
C ASN A 108 -0.11 15.06 0.37
N GLY A 109 -0.57 15.80 1.37
CA GLY A 109 -1.74 16.66 1.24
C GLY A 109 -1.61 17.79 0.22
N GLU A 110 -0.39 18.09 -0.20
CA GLU A 110 -0.11 19.10 -1.21
C GLU A 110 0.11 18.51 -2.59
N GLY A 111 -0.08 17.19 -2.74
CA GLY A 111 0.14 16.49 -4.00
C GLY A 111 1.58 16.13 -4.28
N GLY A 112 2.50 16.39 -3.34
CA GLY A 112 3.90 16.02 -3.49
C GLY A 112 4.12 14.52 -3.31
N ARG A 113 5.04 13.96 -4.10
CA ARG A 113 5.35 12.53 -4.01
C ARG A 113 6.11 12.21 -2.74
N VAL A 114 5.61 11.28 -1.96
CA VAL A 114 6.22 10.80 -0.72
C VAL A 114 7.02 9.53 -0.97
N SER A 115 6.45 8.61 -1.71
CA SER A 115 7.13 7.38 -2.13
C SER A 115 6.50 6.86 -3.41
N ALA A 116 7.23 5.98 -4.10
CA ALA A 116 6.73 5.35 -5.31
C ALA A 116 7.29 3.94 -5.40
N ALA A 117 6.49 3.03 -5.93
CA ALA A 117 6.90 1.65 -6.12
C ALA A 117 6.34 1.08 -7.40
N LYS A 118 7.12 0.26 -8.06
CA LYS A 118 6.68 -0.57 -9.17
C LYS A 118 6.88 -2.02 -8.76
N LEU A 119 5.78 -2.75 -8.63
CA LEU A 119 5.77 -4.08 -8.02
C LEU A 119 5.16 -5.09 -8.98
N LEU A 120 5.47 -6.35 -8.74
CA LEU A 120 4.83 -7.48 -9.42
C LEU A 120 4.10 -8.29 -8.34
N PHE A 121 2.80 -8.45 -8.50
CA PHE A 121 1.98 -9.31 -7.66
C PHE A 121 1.55 -10.55 -8.41
N ALA A 122 1.38 -11.64 -7.69
CA ALA A 122 0.85 -12.87 -8.23
C ALA A 122 -0.32 -13.34 -7.38
N SER A 123 -1.31 -13.95 -8.01
CA SER A 123 -2.39 -14.59 -7.27
C SER A 123 -1.85 -15.73 -6.42
N LYS A 124 -2.27 -15.81 -5.17
CA LYS A 124 -1.92 -16.94 -4.31
C LYS A 124 -2.51 -18.25 -4.82
N GLU A 125 -3.54 -18.16 -5.64
CA GLU A 125 -4.18 -19.34 -6.21
C GLU A 125 -3.44 -19.88 -7.42
N SER A 126 -2.62 -19.06 -8.09
CA SER A 126 -1.77 -19.51 -9.18
C SER A 126 -0.45 -20.04 -8.63
N ALA A 127 -0.53 -20.85 -7.61
CA ALA A 127 0.63 -21.42 -6.98
C ALA A 127 1.27 -22.46 -7.88
N SER A 128 2.46 -22.28 -8.13
CA SER A 128 3.26 -23.29 -8.78
C SER A 128 4.66 -23.25 -8.22
#